data_f53d94f53c657de65111ea9b28208191
#
_entry.id   f53d94f53c657de65111ea9b28208191
#
_cell.length_a   1.000
_cell.length_b   1.000
_cell.length_c   1.000
_cell.angle_alpha   90.00
_cell.angle_beta   90.00
_cell.angle_gamma   90.00
#
_symmetry.space_group_name_H-M   'P 1'
#
loop_
_entity.id
_entity.type
_entity.pdbx_description
1 polymer ?
#
loop_
_entity_poly.entity_id
_entity_poly.type
_entity_poly.pdbx_seq_one_letter_code
_entity_poly.pdbx_strand_id
1 'polypeptide(L)'
;VGAGVWMLRARQGGATSYAPVIVRGDDTVPGTALVVVPALTWRAYGAGDCDRDGQGDSWYGHPRDPVVPRRCAYRTAGERPGLPHAFARFAPFQSWLDDHPHPVRYLSDVELAALTGAELRRYPLIVFPGHVEYYEQRLYGKLLRYRDGGGRLLFLSGNSFYGTVAVRGNRIVRL
;
A
#
# COMPACT_ATOMS: atom_id res chain seq x y z
N VAL A 1 4.80 -19.57 5.14
CA VAL A 1 5.10 -18.17 4.85
C VAL A 1 4.40 -17.35 5.91
N GLY A 2 5.15 -16.53 6.68
CA GLY A 2 4.60 -15.66 7.73
C GLY A 2 3.81 -14.50 7.16
N ALA A 3 3.06 -13.80 8.02
CA ALA A 3 2.37 -12.56 7.66
C ALA A 3 3.36 -11.49 7.17
N GLY A 4 2.98 -10.69 6.19
CA GLY A 4 3.86 -9.67 5.64
C GLY A 4 3.60 -9.39 4.16
N VAL A 5 4.46 -8.58 3.57
CA VAL A 5 4.51 -8.33 2.13
C VAL A 5 5.63 -9.12 1.50
N TRP A 6 5.29 -9.99 0.59
CA TRP A 6 6.22 -10.87 -0.12
C TRP A 6 6.31 -10.47 -1.59
N MET A 7 7.50 -10.61 -2.17
CA MET A 7 7.70 -10.36 -3.59
C MET A 7 7.70 -11.66 -4.38
N LEU A 8 6.63 -11.92 -5.10
CA LEU A 8 6.59 -12.98 -6.09
C LEU A 8 7.49 -12.59 -7.27
N ARG A 9 8.50 -13.42 -7.55
CA ARG A 9 9.39 -13.25 -8.69
C ARG A 9 9.00 -14.19 -9.81
N ALA A 10 8.71 -13.64 -10.99
CA ALA A 10 8.49 -14.40 -12.22
C ALA A 10 9.65 -14.19 -13.19
N ARG A 11 10.06 -15.26 -13.90
CA ARG A 11 11.11 -15.23 -14.93
C ARG A 11 10.59 -15.86 -16.22
N GLN A 12 10.85 -15.20 -17.34
CA GLN A 12 10.54 -15.72 -18.67
C GLN A 12 11.53 -15.15 -19.70
N GLY A 13 12.21 -16.01 -20.47
CA GLY A 13 13.10 -15.61 -21.56
C GLY A 13 14.17 -14.59 -21.14
N GLY A 14 14.79 -14.75 -19.96
CA GLY A 14 15.78 -13.80 -19.42
C GLY A 14 15.19 -12.57 -18.74
N ALA A 15 13.92 -12.26 -18.93
CA ALA A 15 13.23 -11.19 -18.22
C ALA A 15 12.82 -11.62 -16.82
N THR A 16 12.87 -10.68 -15.87
CA THR A 16 12.42 -10.89 -14.49
C THR A 16 11.41 -9.80 -14.13
N SER A 17 10.29 -10.20 -13.51
CA SER A 17 9.31 -9.28 -12.96
C SER A 17 8.98 -9.65 -11.51
N TYR A 18 8.48 -8.68 -10.76
CA TYR A 18 8.09 -8.83 -9.37
C TYR A 18 6.66 -8.35 -9.15
N ALA A 19 5.92 -9.03 -8.28
CA ALA A 19 4.60 -8.63 -7.84
C ALA A 19 4.49 -8.75 -6.33
N PRO A 20 4.03 -7.73 -5.59
CA PRO A 20 3.81 -7.82 -4.16
C PRO A 20 2.58 -8.69 -3.87
N VAL A 21 2.72 -9.54 -2.85
CA VAL A 21 1.65 -10.37 -2.30
C VAL A 21 1.55 -10.08 -0.82
N ILE A 22 0.35 -9.72 -0.36
CA ILE A 22 0.08 -9.48 1.06
C ILE A 22 -0.41 -10.77 1.70
N VAL A 23 0.38 -11.32 2.62
CA VAL A 23 -0.02 -12.40 3.51
C VAL A 23 -0.55 -11.77 4.80
N ARG A 24 -1.87 -11.86 5.01
CA ARG A 24 -2.57 -11.05 6.01
C ARG A 24 -2.18 -11.29 7.46
N GLY A 25 -1.92 -12.51 7.84
CA GLY A 25 -1.77 -12.91 9.23
C GLY A 25 -3.10 -13.18 9.94
N ASP A 26 -3.00 -13.64 11.18
CA ASP A 26 -4.13 -13.98 12.04
C ASP A 26 -4.63 -12.72 12.79
N ASP A 27 -5.93 -12.48 12.79
CA ASP A 27 -6.59 -11.39 13.52
C ASP A 27 -7.43 -11.87 14.71
N THR A 28 -7.34 -13.14 15.05
CA THR A 28 -8.03 -13.71 16.23
C THR A 28 -7.26 -13.49 17.53
N VAL A 29 -5.97 -13.17 17.43
CA VAL A 29 -5.11 -12.92 18.59
C VAL A 29 -5.45 -11.56 19.21
N PRO A 30 -5.80 -11.49 20.51
CA PRO A 30 -6.06 -10.22 21.17
C PRO A 30 -4.86 -9.26 21.10
N GLY A 31 -5.12 -7.99 20.85
CA GLY A 31 -4.06 -6.99 20.75
C GLY A 31 -3.38 -6.90 19.39
N THR A 32 -3.81 -7.70 18.39
CA THR A 32 -3.28 -7.64 17.02
C THR A 32 -3.34 -6.22 16.48
N ALA A 33 -2.18 -5.68 16.06
CA ALA A 33 -2.10 -4.40 15.37
C ALA A 33 -2.36 -4.58 13.87
N LEU A 34 -2.97 -3.56 13.25
CA LEU A 34 -3.19 -3.53 11.81
C LEU A 34 -2.07 -2.75 11.12
N VAL A 35 -1.33 -3.40 10.26
CA VAL A 35 -0.28 -2.79 9.42
C VAL A 35 -0.84 -2.51 8.04
N VAL A 36 -0.81 -1.25 7.63
CA VAL A 36 -1.36 -0.80 6.35
C VAL A 36 -0.30 -0.83 5.27
N VAL A 37 -0.54 -1.61 4.22
CA VAL A 37 0.31 -1.64 3.03
C VAL A 37 -0.16 -0.54 2.08
N PRO A 38 0.71 0.43 1.72
CA PRO A 38 0.32 1.60 0.93
C PRO A 38 0.20 1.29 -0.57
N ALA A 39 -0.73 0.42 -0.92
CA ALA A 39 -0.93 -0.08 -2.28
C ALA A 39 -1.32 1.03 -3.27
N LEU A 40 -2.07 2.04 -2.83
CA LEU A 40 -2.43 3.19 -3.67
C LEU A 40 -1.20 4.02 -4.02
N THR A 41 -0.33 4.29 -3.05
CA THR A 41 0.92 5.01 -3.29
C THR A 41 1.87 4.21 -4.18
N TRP A 42 1.99 2.90 -3.96
CA TRP A 42 2.81 2.05 -4.82
C TRP A 42 2.31 2.03 -6.26
N ARG A 43 0.99 2.05 -6.46
CA ARG A 43 0.38 2.13 -7.79
C ARG A 43 0.62 3.49 -8.44
N ALA A 44 0.48 4.57 -7.68
CA ALA A 44 0.72 5.93 -8.17
C ALA A 44 2.19 6.14 -8.59
N TYR A 45 3.11 5.38 -8.01
CA TYR A 45 4.55 5.45 -8.31
C TYR A 45 5.04 4.38 -9.28
N GLY A 46 4.14 3.58 -9.81
CA GLY A 46 4.47 2.58 -10.84
C GLY A 46 4.98 3.27 -12.10
N ALA A 47 6.16 2.87 -12.58
CA ALA A 47 6.81 3.47 -13.76
C ALA A 47 6.48 2.75 -15.07
N GLY A 48 5.40 1.96 -15.11
CA GLY A 48 4.98 1.24 -16.31
C GLY A 48 4.19 2.13 -17.26
N ASP A 49 4.45 2.02 -18.55
CA ASP A 49 3.58 2.52 -19.61
C ASP A 49 2.57 1.40 -19.95
N CYS A 50 1.38 1.49 -19.45
CA CYS A 50 0.40 0.40 -19.56
C CYS A 50 -0.70 0.66 -20.58
N ASP A 51 -0.93 1.89 -20.92
CA ASP A 51 -1.81 2.23 -22.04
C ASP A 51 -1.04 2.27 -23.36
N ARG A 52 0.31 2.20 -23.29
CA ARG A 52 1.23 2.17 -24.41
C ARG A 52 1.22 3.46 -25.25
N ASP A 53 1.08 4.59 -24.56
CA ASP A 53 1.16 5.91 -25.18
C ASP A 53 2.61 6.42 -25.34
N GLY A 54 3.59 5.64 -24.87
CA GLY A 54 5.02 5.98 -24.88
C GLY A 54 5.48 6.77 -23.65
N GLN A 55 4.60 7.03 -22.69
CA GLN A 55 4.90 7.72 -21.43
C GLN A 55 4.66 6.79 -20.23
N GLY A 56 5.39 7.01 -19.15
CA GLY A 56 5.17 6.25 -17.92
C GLY A 56 3.98 6.78 -17.14
N ASP A 57 3.14 5.90 -16.63
CA ASP A 57 1.94 6.21 -15.85
C ASP A 57 2.22 6.70 -14.41
N SER A 58 3.46 6.94 -14.05
CA SER A 58 3.84 7.35 -12.70
C SER A 58 3.47 8.80 -12.40
N TRP A 59 2.78 9.01 -11.29
CA TRP A 59 2.53 10.37 -10.80
C TRP A 59 3.79 11.05 -10.24
N TYR A 60 4.82 10.27 -9.95
CA TYR A 60 6.12 10.78 -9.54
C TYR A 60 6.97 11.14 -10.77
N GLY A 61 6.90 12.35 -11.22
CA GLY A 61 7.61 12.84 -12.40
C GLY A 61 6.72 13.18 -13.58
N HIS A 62 5.51 12.63 -13.63
CA HIS A 62 4.51 12.96 -14.68
C HIS A 62 3.14 13.28 -14.04
N PRO A 63 3.02 14.40 -13.29
CA PRO A 63 1.82 14.71 -12.51
C PRO A 63 0.60 15.12 -13.36
N ARG A 64 0.70 15.11 -14.67
CA ARG A 64 -0.36 15.58 -15.57
C ARG A 64 -1.44 14.54 -15.86
N ASP A 65 -1.11 13.25 -15.76
CA ASP A 65 -2.13 12.21 -15.90
C ASP A 65 -2.81 11.95 -14.56
N PRO A 66 -4.14 12.22 -14.45
CA PRO A 66 -4.89 11.95 -13.23
C PRO A 66 -5.21 10.46 -13.02
N VAL A 67 -4.91 9.59 -14.00
CA VAL A 67 -5.36 8.19 -14.00
C VAL A 67 -4.18 7.23 -14.06
N VAL A 68 -4.11 6.31 -13.09
CA VAL A 68 -3.16 5.18 -13.12
C VAL A 68 -3.93 3.87 -13.25
N PRO A 69 -3.73 3.10 -14.33
CA PRO A 69 -4.33 1.78 -14.48
C PRO A 69 -3.85 0.78 -13.43
N ARG A 70 -4.73 -0.08 -12.90
CA ARG A 70 -4.41 -1.02 -11.81
C ARG A 70 -3.27 -1.98 -12.16
N ARG A 71 -3.22 -2.44 -13.39
CA ARG A 71 -2.20 -3.39 -13.87
C ARG A 71 -0.78 -2.80 -13.96
N CYS A 72 -0.66 -1.47 -13.92
CA CYS A 72 0.60 -0.77 -14.05
C CYS A 72 1.40 -0.60 -12.77
N ALA A 73 0.76 -0.68 -11.65
CA ALA A 73 1.32 -0.32 -10.36
C ALA A 73 2.61 -1.03 -9.96
N TYR A 74 2.94 -2.14 -10.63
CA TYR A 74 4.04 -3.00 -10.21
C TYR A 74 5.03 -3.32 -11.33
N ARG A 75 4.92 -2.67 -12.48
CA ARG A 75 5.93 -2.77 -13.52
C ARG A 75 7.06 -1.80 -13.20
N THR A 76 8.23 -2.33 -12.92
CA THR A 76 9.47 -1.56 -12.93
C THR A 76 9.92 -1.39 -14.36
N ALA A 77 10.18 -0.16 -14.79
CA ALA A 77 10.78 0.12 -16.09
C ALA A 77 12.10 -0.64 -16.25
N GLY A 78 12.33 -1.15 -17.44
CA GLY A 78 13.20 -2.24 -17.88
C GLY A 78 14.69 -2.19 -17.61
N GLU A 79 15.26 -1.38 -16.76
CA GLU A 79 16.72 -1.40 -16.55
C GLU A 79 17.18 -1.67 -15.10
N ARG A 80 16.27 -1.74 -14.16
CA ARG A 80 16.59 -2.22 -12.81
C ARG A 80 15.54 -3.23 -12.40
N PRO A 81 15.90 -4.53 -12.30
CA PRO A 81 15.08 -5.50 -11.58
C PRO A 81 15.13 -5.11 -10.10
N GLY A 82 14.45 -4.03 -9.75
CA GLY A 82 14.37 -3.49 -8.42
C GLY A 82 12.96 -3.63 -7.90
N LEU A 83 12.86 -3.83 -6.61
CA LEU A 83 11.64 -3.64 -5.84
C LEU A 83 11.05 -2.27 -6.19
N PRO A 84 9.72 -2.12 -6.29
CA PRO A 84 9.11 -0.81 -6.44
C PRO A 84 9.74 0.15 -5.42
N HIS A 85 10.15 1.34 -5.85
CA HIS A 85 10.83 2.32 -5.00
C HIS A 85 10.08 2.55 -3.68
N ALA A 86 8.75 2.53 -3.74
CA ALA A 86 7.90 2.67 -2.57
C ALA A 86 7.95 1.46 -1.62
N PHE A 87 8.21 0.23 -2.11
CA PHE A 87 8.41 -0.93 -1.24
C PHE A 87 9.70 -0.84 -0.45
N ALA A 88 10.77 -0.28 -1.02
CA ALA A 88 12.03 -0.10 -0.31
C ALA A 88 11.88 0.77 0.96
N ARG A 89 10.88 1.63 1.02
CA ARG A 89 10.54 2.41 2.22
C ARG A 89 9.70 1.66 3.24
N PHE A 90 8.97 0.63 2.80
CA PHE A 90 8.15 -0.24 3.66
C PHE A 90 8.98 -1.38 4.27
N ALA A 91 9.91 -1.95 3.51
CA ALA A 91 10.68 -3.14 3.88
C ALA A 91 11.43 -3.02 5.22
N PRO A 92 12.06 -1.88 5.59
CA PRO A 92 12.73 -1.75 6.89
C PRO A 92 11.80 -1.95 8.08
N PHE A 93 10.55 -1.49 8.00
CA PHE A 93 9.57 -1.72 9.05
C PHE A 93 9.19 -3.20 9.16
N GLN A 94 9.01 -3.88 8.03
CA GLN A 94 8.74 -5.32 8.05
C GLN A 94 9.93 -6.10 8.63
N SER A 95 11.17 -5.81 8.23
CA SER A 95 12.36 -6.42 8.82
C SER A 95 12.44 -6.19 10.32
N TRP A 96 12.10 -4.99 10.79
CA TRP A 96 12.06 -4.72 12.22
C TRP A 96 11.00 -5.58 12.94
N LEU A 97 9.83 -5.81 12.34
CA LEU A 97 8.81 -6.71 12.90
C LEU A 97 9.25 -8.17 12.90
N ASP A 98 10.03 -8.61 11.90
CA ASP A 98 10.59 -9.96 11.85
C ASP A 98 11.57 -10.20 13.02
N ASP A 99 12.35 -9.16 13.38
CA ASP A 99 13.28 -9.20 14.53
C ASP A 99 12.57 -8.97 15.89
N HIS A 100 11.39 -8.33 15.88
CA HIS A 100 10.62 -8.01 17.08
C HIS A 100 9.16 -8.48 16.91
N PRO A 101 8.91 -9.79 17.03
CA PRO A 101 7.60 -10.37 16.70
C PRO A 101 6.46 -9.80 17.57
N HIS A 102 5.44 -9.30 16.90
CA HIS A 102 4.17 -8.88 17.51
C HIS A 102 3.00 -9.44 16.71
N PRO A 103 1.84 -9.67 17.33
CA PRO A 103 0.63 -10.01 16.60
C PRO A 103 0.27 -8.87 15.64
N VAL A 104 0.38 -9.12 14.35
CA VAL A 104 0.06 -8.15 13.30
C VAL A 104 -0.78 -8.77 12.20
N ARG A 105 -1.68 -7.95 11.65
CA ARG A 105 -2.39 -8.25 10.42
C ARG A 105 -2.05 -7.21 9.37
N TYR A 106 -1.78 -7.64 8.16
CA TYR A 106 -1.50 -6.77 7.01
C TYR A 106 -2.73 -6.63 6.14
N LEU A 107 -3.14 -5.41 5.84
CA LEU A 107 -4.14 -5.08 4.82
C LEU A 107 -3.61 -3.96 3.93
N SER A 108 -4.03 -3.96 2.67
CA SER A 108 -3.84 -2.78 1.82
C SER A 108 -4.71 -1.61 2.31
N ASP A 109 -4.31 -0.40 1.97
CA ASP A 109 -5.11 0.81 2.21
C ASP A 109 -6.49 0.77 1.52
N VAL A 110 -6.62 0.05 0.40
CA VAL A 110 -7.90 -0.21 -0.28
C VAL A 110 -8.79 -1.12 0.57
N GLU A 111 -8.24 -2.21 1.13
CA GLU A 111 -8.97 -3.12 2.03
C GLU A 111 -9.35 -2.41 3.33
N LEU A 112 -8.43 -1.63 3.90
CA LEU A 112 -8.69 -0.80 5.08
C LEU A 112 -9.87 0.15 4.84
N ALA A 113 -9.92 0.79 3.69
CA ALA A 113 -11.02 1.68 3.32
C ALA A 113 -12.37 0.93 3.17
N ALA A 114 -12.35 -0.36 2.90
CA ALA A 114 -13.55 -1.20 2.80
C ALA A 114 -14.09 -1.67 4.17
N LEU A 115 -13.24 -1.75 5.21
CA LEU A 115 -13.68 -2.17 6.54
C LEU A 115 -14.77 -1.28 7.12
N THR A 116 -15.68 -1.86 7.87
CA THR A 116 -16.66 -1.13 8.68
C THR A 116 -16.00 -0.49 9.90
N GLY A 117 -16.66 0.46 10.55
CA GLY A 117 -16.18 1.02 11.81
C GLY A 117 -16.10 0.00 12.94
N ALA A 118 -16.97 -1.03 12.94
CA ALA A 118 -16.93 -2.12 13.91
C ALA A 118 -15.69 -3.00 13.73
N GLU A 119 -15.36 -3.34 12.47
CA GLU A 119 -14.16 -4.11 12.16
C GLU A 119 -12.88 -3.35 12.51
N LEU A 120 -12.82 -2.04 12.25
CA LEU A 120 -11.67 -1.21 12.64
C LEU A 120 -11.44 -1.21 14.15
N ARG A 121 -12.50 -1.16 14.96
CA ARG A 121 -12.41 -1.15 16.42
C ARG A 121 -11.86 -2.45 17.03
N ARG A 122 -11.75 -3.52 16.25
CA ARG A 122 -11.10 -4.76 16.71
C ARG A 122 -9.59 -4.59 16.86
N TYR A 123 -8.99 -3.63 16.16
CA TYR A 123 -7.57 -3.35 16.22
C TYR A 123 -7.28 -2.20 17.17
N PRO A 124 -6.46 -2.38 18.23
CA PRO A 124 -6.13 -1.30 19.16
C PRO A 124 -5.16 -0.27 18.56
N LEU A 125 -4.46 -0.65 17.50
CA LEU A 125 -3.46 0.15 16.82
C LEU A 125 -3.51 -0.08 15.30
N ILE A 126 -3.50 1.01 14.53
CA ILE A 126 -3.30 0.98 13.08
C ILE A 126 -1.98 1.69 12.75
N VAL A 127 -1.09 0.99 12.05
CA VAL A 127 0.25 1.49 11.70
C VAL A 127 0.32 1.76 10.21
N PHE A 128 0.82 2.94 9.84
CA PHE A 128 1.06 3.38 8.47
C PHE A 128 2.58 3.52 8.23
N PRO A 129 3.29 2.45 7.84
CA PRO A 129 4.72 2.50 7.60
C PRO A 129 5.08 2.91 6.17
N GLY A 130 6.31 3.38 5.99
CA GLY A 130 6.89 3.62 4.68
C GLY A 130 6.46 4.94 4.06
N HIS A 131 5.65 4.91 3.00
CA HIS A 131 5.21 6.10 2.26
C HIS A 131 3.73 5.97 1.90
N VAL A 132 2.86 6.67 2.62
CA VAL A 132 1.39 6.58 2.51
C VAL A 132 0.84 7.92 2.00
N GLU A 133 1.24 8.30 0.80
CA GLU A 133 0.94 9.62 0.24
C GLU A 133 -0.48 9.72 -0.29
N TYR A 134 -0.95 8.68 -1.00
CA TYR A 134 -2.28 8.66 -1.58
C TYR A 134 -3.22 7.80 -0.76
N TYR A 135 -4.45 8.31 -0.57
CA TYR A 135 -5.49 7.62 0.19
C TYR A 135 -6.87 7.79 -0.44
N GLU A 136 -7.74 6.82 -0.23
CA GLU A 136 -9.13 6.91 -0.68
C GLU A 136 -9.91 7.91 0.19
N GLN A 137 -10.65 8.81 -0.43
CA GLN A 137 -11.35 9.91 0.25
C GLN A 137 -12.20 9.45 1.45
N ARG A 138 -12.92 8.34 1.30
CA ARG A 138 -13.76 7.78 2.40
C ARG A 138 -12.95 7.30 3.61
N LEU A 139 -11.66 7.00 3.46
CA LEU A 139 -10.82 6.48 4.54
C LEU A 139 -10.57 7.54 5.61
N TYR A 140 -10.34 8.80 5.22
CA TYR A 140 -9.96 9.85 6.15
C TYR A 140 -10.99 10.04 7.29
N GLY A 141 -12.26 10.27 6.95
CA GLY A 141 -13.31 10.43 7.94
C GLY A 141 -13.55 9.17 8.80
N LYS A 142 -13.25 7.99 8.25
CA LYS A 142 -13.33 6.72 8.97
C LYS A 142 -12.22 6.63 10.04
N LEU A 143 -11.00 7.04 9.71
CA LEU A 143 -9.87 7.06 10.65
C LEU A 143 -10.06 8.11 11.75
N LEU A 144 -10.64 9.27 11.44
CA LEU A 144 -10.99 10.25 12.46
C LEU A 144 -11.97 9.65 13.49
N ARG A 145 -13.06 9.03 13.03
CA ARG A 145 -14.02 8.36 13.94
C ARG A 145 -13.41 7.19 14.73
N TYR A 146 -12.48 6.46 14.13
CA TYR A 146 -11.74 5.41 14.82
C TYR A 146 -10.89 6.00 15.96
N ARG A 147 -10.11 7.05 15.68
CA ARG A 147 -9.29 7.78 16.67
C ARG A 147 -10.14 8.37 17.79
N ASP A 148 -11.24 9.06 17.45
CA ASP A 148 -12.12 9.71 18.41
C ASP A 148 -12.85 8.70 19.30
N GLY A 149 -13.02 7.47 18.82
CA GLY A 149 -13.50 6.32 19.58
C GLY A 149 -12.42 5.59 20.41
N GLY A 150 -11.22 6.17 20.58
CA GLY A 150 -10.13 5.61 21.39
C GLY A 150 -9.14 4.72 20.64
N GLY A 151 -9.27 4.56 19.32
CA GLY A 151 -8.30 3.86 18.48
C GLY A 151 -7.00 4.65 18.33
N ARG A 152 -5.88 3.96 18.16
CA ARG A 152 -4.55 4.57 18.03
C ARG A 152 -4.05 4.49 16.60
N LEU A 153 -3.51 5.60 16.10
CA LEU A 153 -2.90 5.70 14.77
C LEU A 153 -1.40 6.00 14.92
N LEU A 154 -0.56 5.23 14.25
CA LEU A 154 0.89 5.42 14.21
C LEU A 154 1.32 5.65 12.76
N PHE A 155 1.85 6.83 12.47
CA PHE A 155 2.39 7.19 11.17
C PHE A 155 3.92 7.14 11.23
N LEU A 156 4.48 6.14 10.55
CA LEU A 156 5.93 5.97 10.32
C LEU A 156 6.23 6.20 8.85
N SER A 157 5.61 7.23 8.27
CA SER A 157 5.65 7.49 6.83
C SER A 157 5.87 8.97 6.52
N GLY A 158 6.51 9.23 5.37
CA GLY A 158 6.57 10.58 4.79
C GLY A 158 5.33 10.88 3.95
N ASN A 159 5.04 12.18 3.72
CA ASN A 159 3.92 12.70 2.93
C ASN A 159 2.56 12.06 3.27
N SER A 160 2.33 11.74 4.55
CA SER A 160 1.15 11.00 4.98
C SER A 160 -0.13 11.73 4.59
N PHE A 161 -0.96 11.06 3.76
CA PHE A 161 -2.26 11.55 3.31
C PHE A 161 -2.21 12.87 2.54
N TYR A 162 -1.19 13.04 1.70
CA TYR A 162 -0.98 14.24 0.89
C TYR A 162 -2.02 14.38 -0.25
N GLY A 163 -2.36 13.27 -0.93
CA GLY A 163 -3.23 13.27 -2.09
C GLY A 163 -4.44 12.35 -1.96
N THR A 164 -5.62 12.91 -2.23
CA THR A 164 -6.88 12.14 -2.22
C THR A 164 -7.10 11.47 -3.58
N VAL A 165 -7.54 10.21 -3.56
CA VAL A 165 -7.85 9.45 -4.76
C VAL A 165 -9.22 8.77 -4.66
N ALA A 166 -9.81 8.48 -5.83
CA ALA A 166 -10.91 7.55 -5.97
C ALA A 166 -10.44 6.26 -6.63
N VAL A 167 -10.90 5.12 -6.12
CA VAL A 167 -10.72 3.82 -6.77
C VAL A 167 -11.93 3.54 -7.65
N ARG A 168 -11.74 3.44 -8.96
CA ARG A 168 -12.80 3.20 -9.95
C ARG A 168 -12.46 1.95 -10.77
N GLY A 169 -13.04 0.80 -10.40
CA GLY A 169 -12.71 -0.47 -11.04
C GLY A 169 -11.21 -0.76 -10.98
N ASN A 170 -10.56 -0.81 -12.15
CA ASN A 170 -9.12 -1.07 -12.27
C ASN A 170 -8.22 0.19 -12.28
N ARG A 171 -8.76 1.36 -11.96
CA ARG A 171 -8.03 2.62 -12.01
C ARG A 171 -8.04 3.32 -10.66
N ILE A 172 -6.96 4.07 -10.38
CA ILE A 172 -6.97 5.12 -9.37
C ILE A 172 -7.01 6.46 -10.08
N VAL A 173 -7.82 7.37 -9.55
CA VAL A 173 -8.03 8.70 -10.12
C VAL A 173 -7.73 9.72 -9.03
N ARG A 174 -6.87 10.70 -9.30
CA ARG A 174 -6.62 11.82 -8.39
C ARG A 174 -7.87 12.71 -8.32
N LEU A 175 -8.22 13.16 -7.12
CA LEU A 175 -9.33 14.09 -6.85
C LEU A 175 -8.82 15.49 -6.57
#